data_12ac7bceccb4f2d9010b40c41d1ac078
#
_entry.id   12ac7bceccb4f2d9010b40c41d1ac078
#
_cell.length_a   1.000
_cell.length_b   1.000
_cell.length_c   1.000
_cell.angle_alpha   90.00
_cell.angle_beta   90.00
_cell.angle_gamma   90.00
#
_symmetry.space_group_name_H-M   'P 1'
#
loop_
_entity.id
_entity.type
_entity.pdbx_description
1 polymer ?
#
loop_
_entity_poly.entity_id
_entity_poly.type
_entity_poly.pdbx_seq_one_letter_code
_entity_poly.pdbx_strand_id
1 'polypeptide(L)'
;MKKYLPWIITLVLVAAFIAVLPSSVTIVPIAEVEARQQSEAFDPVAFVEGIWSSQIVPTVTEKAVDPAAILNQFEVDAEGRAKKEQLTAIAQENGLITVGEAHVYLVKGAGVVTAVDTESRVGTLTLQLDGYDGPITVKLYSGPRIPSDETAARDAVGFINFGDFRDQTEYGKVGSELNKRIASEVLGGLDVGALEGKRISFYGAMGIRTFNLIDIDVSTLTVVPIQVEVLE
;
A
#
# COMPACT_ATOMS: atom_id res chain seq x y z
N MET A 1 -71.57 25.07 6.80
CA MET A 1 -70.17 25.35 7.24
C MET A 1 -69.33 24.09 7.54
N LYS A 2 -69.85 23.07 8.22
CA LYS A 2 -69.08 21.84 8.58
C LYS A 2 -68.54 21.05 7.39
N LYS A 3 -69.17 21.12 6.20
CA LYS A 3 -68.80 20.35 5.00
C LYS A 3 -67.51 20.83 4.31
N TYR A 4 -67.08 22.07 4.49
CA TYR A 4 -65.90 22.67 3.90
C TYR A 4 -64.71 22.76 4.85
N LEU A 5 -64.89 22.46 6.13
CA LEU A 5 -63.85 22.54 7.14
C LEU A 5 -62.62 21.69 6.82
N PRO A 6 -62.77 20.41 6.40
CA PRO A 6 -61.58 19.58 6.04
C PRO A 6 -60.81 20.16 4.83
N TRP A 7 -61.49 20.72 3.84
CA TRP A 7 -60.86 21.34 2.67
C TRP A 7 -60.09 22.60 3.05
N ILE A 8 -60.58 23.40 3.98
CA ILE A 8 -59.90 24.60 4.47
C ILE A 8 -58.64 24.19 5.24
N ILE A 9 -58.72 23.16 6.09
CA ILE A 9 -57.57 22.66 6.82
C ILE A 9 -56.47 22.13 5.87
N THR A 10 -56.88 21.36 4.85
CA THR A 10 -55.94 20.85 3.84
C THR A 10 -55.22 21.99 3.11
N LEU A 11 -56.00 23.03 2.70
CA LEU A 11 -55.44 24.17 1.97
C LEU A 11 -54.47 24.99 2.83
N VAL A 12 -54.75 25.14 4.13
CA VAL A 12 -53.84 25.79 5.10
C VAL A 12 -52.55 24.98 5.30
N LEU A 13 -52.66 23.65 5.41
CA LEU A 13 -51.48 22.78 5.54
C LEU A 13 -50.60 22.80 4.29
N VAL A 14 -51.19 22.79 3.12
CA VAL A 14 -50.45 22.91 1.85
C VAL A 14 -49.77 24.27 1.74
N ALA A 15 -50.48 25.36 2.08
CA ALA A 15 -49.90 26.70 2.06
C ALA A 15 -48.73 26.82 3.08
N ALA A 16 -48.89 26.25 4.29
CA ALA A 16 -47.81 26.21 5.30
C ALA A 16 -46.61 25.36 4.80
N PHE A 17 -46.85 24.24 4.16
CA PHE A 17 -45.79 23.42 3.59
C PHE A 17 -45.02 24.16 2.48
N ILE A 18 -45.73 24.83 1.58
CA ILE A 18 -45.11 25.63 0.50
C ILE A 18 -44.31 26.80 1.11
N ALA A 19 -44.78 27.42 2.17
CA ALA A 19 -44.08 28.52 2.84
C ALA A 19 -42.76 28.09 3.52
N VAL A 20 -42.67 26.82 3.98
CA VAL A 20 -41.49 26.26 4.64
C VAL A 20 -40.47 25.71 3.64
N LEU A 21 -40.91 25.31 2.43
CA LEU A 21 -40.04 24.73 1.39
C LEU A 21 -38.78 25.58 1.07
N PRO A 22 -38.87 26.91 0.88
CA PRO A 22 -37.71 27.72 0.56
C PRO A 22 -36.64 27.77 1.66
N SER A 23 -37.06 27.60 2.93
CA SER A 23 -36.11 27.57 4.07
C SER A 23 -35.54 26.19 4.34
N SER A 24 -36.12 25.14 3.76
CA SER A 24 -35.74 23.75 3.98
C SER A 24 -34.93 23.14 2.83
N VAL A 25 -34.88 23.82 1.68
CA VAL A 25 -34.19 23.33 0.46
C VAL A 25 -33.20 24.39 0.00
N THR A 26 -31.95 24.08 0.09
CA THR A 26 -30.87 24.90 -0.51
C THR A 26 -30.53 24.33 -1.87
N ILE A 27 -30.81 25.05 -2.93
CA ILE A 27 -30.42 24.69 -4.29
C ILE A 27 -29.04 25.26 -4.54
N VAL A 28 -28.04 24.40 -4.60
CA VAL A 28 -26.66 24.78 -4.93
C VAL A 28 -26.42 24.47 -6.40
N PRO A 29 -25.90 25.40 -7.22
CA PRO A 29 -25.53 25.14 -8.61
C PRO A 29 -24.53 23.97 -8.68
N ILE A 30 -24.72 23.06 -9.66
CA ILE A 30 -23.83 21.90 -9.85
C ILE A 30 -22.36 22.36 -9.96
N ALA A 31 -22.10 23.45 -10.67
CA ALA A 31 -20.77 24.01 -10.80
C ALA A 31 -20.12 24.42 -9.46
N GLU A 32 -20.92 24.88 -8.49
CA GLU A 32 -20.41 25.22 -7.14
C GLU A 32 -20.13 23.96 -6.33
N VAL A 33 -20.95 22.91 -6.48
CA VAL A 33 -20.73 21.62 -5.85
C VAL A 33 -19.46 20.97 -6.41
N GLU A 34 -19.30 21.00 -7.73
CA GLU A 34 -18.10 20.48 -8.42
C GLU A 34 -16.85 21.28 -8.02
N ALA A 35 -16.92 22.59 -7.93
CA ALA A 35 -15.82 23.44 -7.49
C ALA A 35 -15.41 23.16 -6.03
N ARG A 36 -16.39 22.92 -5.14
CA ARG A 36 -16.11 22.51 -3.74
C ARG A 36 -15.49 21.12 -3.69
N GLN A 37 -16.02 20.17 -4.44
CA GLN A 37 -15.47 18.83 -4.50
C GLN A 37 -14.04 18.81 -5.07
N GLN A 38 -13.73 19.67 -6.04
CA GLN A 38 -12.37 19.82 -6.56
C GLN A 38 -11.43 20.48 -5.56
N SER A 39 -11.89 21.50 -4.83
CA SER A 39 -11.07 22.19 -3.81
C SER A 39 -10.82 21.33 -2.55
N GLU A 40 -11.71 20.37 -2.28
CA GLU A 40 -11.60 19.41 -1.18
C GLU A 40 -11.01 18.07 -1.64
N ALA A 41 -10.64 17.95 -2.92
CA ALA A 41 -10.08 16.72 -3.46
C ALA A 41 -8.72 16.42 -2.83
N PHE A 42 -8.59 15.24 -2.26
CA PHE A 42 -7.32 14.74 -1.75
C PHE A 42 -6.29 14.63 -2.88
N ASP A 43 -5.13 15.27 -2.69
CA ASP A 43 -3.99 15.19 -3.61
C ASP A 43 -2.97 14.16 -3.10
N PRO A 44 -2.95 12.93 -3.65
CA PRO A 44 -2.02 11.90 -3.22
C PRO A 44 -0.57 12.21 -3.59
N VAL A 45 -0.33 13.00 -4.65
CA VAL A 45 1.02 13.38 -5.07
C VAL A 45 1.63 14.32 -4.04
N ALA A 46 0.93 15.41 -3.71
CA ALA A 46 1.38 16.35 -2.70
C ALA A 46 1.53 15.69 -1.33
N PHE A 47 0.62 14.79 -0.97
CA PHE A 47 0.72 14.04 0.28
C PHE A 47 2.00 13.18 0.33
N VAL A 48 2.24 12.35 -0.69
CA VAL A 48 3.42 11.47 -0.74
C VAL A 48 4.71 12.28 -0.83
N GLU A 49 4.73 13.37 -1.60
CA GLU A 49 5.89 14.27 -1.68
C GLU A 49 6.24 14.85 -0.30
N GLY A 50 5.24 15.28 0.45
CA GLY A 50 5.43 15.86 1.78
C GLY A 50 5.99 14.91 2.82
N ILE A 51 5.71 13.60 2.71
CA ILE A 51 6.15 12.59 3.69
C ILE A 51 7.33 11.73 3.22
N TRP A 52 7.67 11.72 1.93
CA TRP A 52 8.67 10.80 1.39
C TRP A 52 10.03 10.94 2.08
N SER A 53 10.68 12.10 1.93
CA SER A 53 12.00 12.35 2.50
C SER A 53 11.98 12.65 4.00
N SER A 54 10.85 13.16 4.52
CA SER A 54 10.71 13.59 5.90
C SER A 54 10.32 12.47 6.85
N GLN A 55 9.62 11.44 6.38
CA GLN A 55 9.07 10.37 7.21
C GLN A 55 9.33 8.97 6.64
N ILE A 56 9.03 8.69 5.36
CA ILE A 56 9.11 7.32 4.82
C ILE A 56 10.55 6.84 4.81
N VAL A 57 11.45 7.54 4.12
CA VAL A 57 12.86 7.13 4.02
C VAL A 57 13.52 7.02 5.40
N PRO A 58 13.37 7.98 6.33
CA PRO A 58 13.90 7.84 7.69
C PRO A 58 13.32 6.64 8.45
N THR A 59 11.99 6.43 8.39
CA THR A 59 11.35 5.30 9.08
C THR A 59 11.86 3.96 8.57
N VAL A 60 12.00 3.83 7.25
CA VAL A 60 12.53 2.60 6.63
C VAL A 60 13.99 2.38 7.04
N THR A 61 14.81 3.43 6.97
CA THR A 61 16.23 3.32 7.33
C THR A 61 16.46 2.95 8.81
N GLU A 62 15.63 3.50 9.71
CA GLU A 62 15.74 3.28 11.14
C GLU A 62 15.19 1.93 11.58
N LYS A 63 14.04 1.50 11.01
CA LYS A 63 13.28 0.35 11.50
C LYS A 63 13.48 -0.93 10.69
N ALA A 64 14.19 -0.86 9.55
CA ALA A 64 14.39 -2.03 8.72
C ALA A 64 15.21 -3.12 9.42
N VAL A 65 14.70 -4.34 9.36
CA VAL A 65 15.32 -5.55 9.90
C VAL A 65 15.93 -6.39 8.78
N ASP A 66 16.84 -7.29 9.13
CA ASP A 66 17.44 -8.22 8.16
C ASP A 66 16.38 -9.24 7.68
N PRO A 67 16.02 -9.27 6.37
CA PRO A 67 15.09 -10.25 5.85
C PRO A 67 15.57 -11.69 6.04
N ALA A 68 16.87 -11.97 6.01
CA ALA A 68 17.41 -13.31 6.28
C ALA A 68 17.08 -13.78 7.69
N ALA A 69 17.15 -12.89 8.67
CA ALA A 69 16.79 -13.21 10.05
C ALA A 69 15.30 -13.55 10.22
N ILE A 70 14.42 -12.95 9.41
CA ILE A 70 12.99 -13.26 9.38
C ILE A 70 12.75 -14.59 8.68
N LEU A 71 13.32 -14.76 7.48
CA LEU A 71 13.08 -15.93 6.62
C LEU A 71 13.63 -17.23 7.24
N ASN A 72 14.74 -17.17 7.97
CA ASN A 72 15.30 -18.31 8.69
C ASN A 72 14.42 -18.82 9.83
N GLN A 73 13.40 -18.06 10.26
CA GLN A 73 12.42 -18.49 11.25
C GLN A 73 11.20 -19.20 10.61
N PHE A 74 11.06 -19.15 9.28
CA PHE A 74 9.91 -19.75 8.61
C PHE A 74 10.12 -21.27 8.49
N GLU A 75 9.15 -22.03 9.03
CA GLU A 75 9.03 -23.46 8.78
C GLU A 75 8.16 -23.66 7.53
N VAL A 76 8.80 -24.07 6.44
CA VAL A 76 8.16 -24.17 5.12
C VAL A 76 8.03 -25.65 4.75
N ASP A 77 6.86 -26.05 4.29
CA ASP A 77 6.61 -27.41 3.79
C ASP A 77 7.25 -27.63 2.39
N ALA A 78 7.13 -28.86 1.88
CA ALA A 78 7.70 -29.22 0.57
C ALA A 78 7.08 -28.46 -0.60
N GLU A 79 5.89 -27.90 -0.43
CA GLU A 79 5.17 -27.09 -1.40
C GLU A 79 5.44 -25.58 -1.26
N GLY A 80 6.33 -25.17 -0.34
CA GLY A 80 6.68 -23.77 -0.13
C GLY A 80 5.66 -22.99 0.71
N ARG A 81 4.91 -23.67 1.60
CA ARG A 81 3.89 -23.04 2.45
C ARG A 81 4.28 -23.05 3.92
N ALA A 82 3.91 -22.00 4.61
CA ALA A 82 4.06 -21.85 6.06
C ALA A 82 2.70 -21.69 6.74
N LYS A 83 2.60 -22.08 8.01
CA LYS A 83 1.38 -21.89 8.81
C LYS A 83 1.17 -20.45 9.19
N LYS A 84 -0.07 -19.95 9.03
CA LYS A 84 -0.44 -18.58 9.38
C LYS A 84 -0.08 -18.23 10.83
N GLU A 85 -0.32 -19.13 11.77
CA GLU A 85 -0.06 -18.90 13.20
C GLU A 85 1.43 -18.59 13.45
N GLN A 86 2.33 -19.36 12.82
CA GLN A 86 3.76 -19.12 12.91
C GLN A 86 4.14 -17.78 12.30
N LEU A 87 3.67 -17.49 11.08
CA LEU A 87 3.94 -16.21 10.41
C LEU A 87 3.42 -15.03 11.22
N THR A 88 2.27 -15.19 11.90
CA THR A 88 1.69 -14.17 12.77
C THR A 88 2.57 -13.90 13.99
N ALA A 89 3.10 -14.93 14.63
CA ALA A 89 4.02 -14.78 15.76
C ALA A 89 5.28 -14.02 15.34
N ILE A 90 5.88 -14.39 14.21
CA ILE A 90 7.07 -13.73 13.66
C ILE A 90 6.77 -12.26 13.30
N ALA A 91 5.59 -11.97 12.73
CA ALA A 91 5.21 -10.61 12.38
C ALA A 91 4.97 -9.72 13.60
N GLN A 92 4.48 -10.27 14.71
CA GLN A 92 4.32 -9.54 15.97
C GLN A 92 5.66 -9.08 16.58
N GLU A 93 6.71 -9.83 16.33
CA GLU A 93 8.05 -9.52 16.85
C GLU A 93 8.87 -8.63 15.92
N ASN A 94 8.74 -8.82 14.59
CA ASN A 94 9.67 -8.26 13.61
C ASN A 94 9.00 -7.33 12.58
N GLY A 95 7.69 -7.15 12.65
CA GLY A 95 6.94 -6.40 11.64
C GLY A 95 5.67 -5.78 12.18
N LEU A 96 4.71 -5.59 11.28
CA LEU A 96 3.36 -5.11 11.59
C LEU A 96 2.32 -6.04 10.96
N ILE A 97 1.16 -6.13 11.60
CA ILE A 97 -0.01 -6.83 11.07
C ILE A 97 -1.05 -5.78 10.72
N THR A 98 -1.45 -5.72 9.46
CA THR A 98 -2.47 -4.77 9.00
C THR A 98 -3.87 -5.20 9.43
N VAL A 99 -4.84 -4.26 9.38
CA VAL A 99 -6.26 -4.56 9.62
C VAL A 99 -6.79 -5.63 8.65
N GLY A 100 -6.24 -5.71 7.42
CA GLY A 100 -6.53 -6.74 6.43
C GLY A 100 -5.73 -8.04 6.60
N GLU A 101 -5.13 -8.27 7.78
CA GLU A 101 -4.33 -9.46 8.12
C GLU A 101 -3.10 -9.69 7.23
N ALA A 102 -2.60 -8.69 6.50
CA ALA A 102 -1.29 -8.80 5.87
C ALA A 102 -0.19 -8.58 6.91
N HIS A 103 0.83 -9.43 6.87
CA HIS A 103 2.05 -9.25 7.64
C HIS A 103 3.03 -8.43 6.82
N VAL A 104 3.48 -7.30 7.32
CA VAL A 104 4.35 -6.38 6.58
C VAL A 104 5.60 -6.07 7.37
N TYR A 105 6.72 -6.00 6.66
CA TYR A 105 8.04 -5.82 7.24
C TYR A 105 8.80 -4.71 6.51
N LEU A 106 9.48 -3.86 7.25
CA LEU A 106 10.53 -3.02 6.71
C LEU A 106 11.83 -3.82 6.75
N VAL A 107 12.48 -3.95 5.59
CA VAL A 107 13.65 -4.82 5.45
C VAL A 107 14.84 -4.08 4.85
N LYS A 108 16.05 -4.48 5.30
CA LYS A 108 17.32 -4.08 4.71
C LYS A 108 18.18 -5.31 4.49
N GLY A 109 18.74 -5.45 3.31
CA GLY A 109 19.57 -6.61 2.99
C GLY A 109 20.55 -6.30 1.88
N ALA A 110 21.39 -7.28 1.60
CA ALA A 110 22.25 -7.31 0.45
C ALA A 110 22.27 -8.71 -0.14
N GLY A 111 22.67 -8.82 -1.39
CA GLY A 111 22.76 -10.11 -2.07
C GLY A 111 23.23 -9.97 -3.50
N VAL A 112 23.44 -11.10 -4.15
CA VAL A 112 23.81 -11.17 -5.56
C VAL A 112 22.54 -11.36 -6.41
N VAL A 113 22.40 -10.58 -7.45
CA VAL A 113 21.31 -10.75 -8.43
C VAL A 113 21.60 -11.99 -9.28
N THR A 114 20.76 -13.01 -9.17
CA THR A 114 20.94 -14.28 -9.86
C THR A 114 20.12 -14.39 -11.15
N ALA A 115 19.07 -13.59 -11.28
CA ALA A 115 18.27 -13.49 -12.51
C ALA A 115 17.55 -12.15 -12.58
N VAL A 116 17.33 -11.67 -13.79
CA VAL A 116 16.65 -10.43 -14.11
C VAL A 116 15.46 -10.72 -15.04
N ASP A 117 14.26 -10.36 -14.63
CA ASP A 117 13.06 -10.38 -15.49
C ASP A 117 12.80 -8.97 -16.02
N THR A 118 13.06 -8.76 -17.32
CA THR A 118 12.75 -7.51 -18.04
C THR A 118 11.62 -7.67 -19.06
N GLU A 119 11.08 -8.88 -19.22
CA GLU A 119 9.99 -9.14 -20.17
C GLU A 119 8.64 -8.66 -19.61
N SER A 120 8.48 -8.78 -18.32
CA SER A 120 7.29 -8.28 -17.60
C SER A 120 7.37 -6.78 -17.39
N ARG A 121 6.22 -6.08 -17.51
CA ARG A 121 6.10 -4.67 -17.11
C ARG A 121 6.35 -4.43 -15.63
N VAL A 122 6.15 -5.44 -14.82
CA VAL A 122 6.43 -5.39 -13.39
C VAL A 122 7.92 -5.54 -13.14
N GLY A 123 8.58 -6.44 -13.86
CA GLY A 123 10.02 -6.73 -13.73
C GLY A 123 10.42 -7.16 -12.32
N THR A 124 11.35 -8.07 -12.22
CA THR A 124 11.89 -8.46 -10.91
C THR A 124 13.37 -8.84 -11.02
N LEU A 125 14.10 -8.59 -9.93
CA LEU A 125 15.43 -9.16 -9.68
C LEU A 125 15.26 -10.33 -8.72
N THR A 126 15.80 -11.49 -9.06
CA THR A 126 15.92 -12.61 -8.11
C THR A 126 17.24 -12.48 -7.38
N LEU A 127 17.23 -12.62 -6.06
CA LEU A 127 18.40 -12.44 -5.22
C LEU A 127 18.83 -13.74 -4.55
N GLN A 128 20.14 -14.02 -4.59
CA GLN A 128 20.77 -14.81 -3.55
C GLN A 128 21.04 -13.87 -2.38
N LEU A 129 20.13 -13.89 -1.40
CA LEU A 129 20.19 -13.01 -0.24
C LEU A 129 21.31 -13.44 0.70
N ASP A 130 22.09 -12.49 1.20
CA ASP A 130 23.12 -12.79 2.18
C ASP A 130 22.50 -13.34 3.47
N GLY A 131 23.12 -14.40 4.02
CA GLY A 131 22.66 -15.01 5.26
C GLY A 131 21.40 -15.89 5.13
N TYR A 132 20.92 -16.13 3.89
CA TYR A 132 19.78 -16.98 3.64
C TYR A 132 20.05 -18.02 2.53
N ASP A 133 20.02 -19.30 2.90
CA ASP A 133 20.18 -20.46 2.00
C ASP A 133 18.93 -21.36 1.99
N GLY A 134 17.79 -20.83 2.49
CA GLY A 134 16.54 -21.58 2.57
C GLY A 134 15.79 -21.67 1.23
N PRO A 135 14.61 -22.35 1.21
CA PRO A 135 13.88 -22.65 -0.01
C PRO A 135 13.08 -21.49 -0.58
N ILE A 136 12.97 -20.37 0.13
CA ILE A 136 12.16 -19.21 -0.29
C ILE A 136 12.93 -18.36 -1.28
N THR A 137 12.36 -18.16 -2.46
CA THR A 137 12.92 -17.24 -3.46
C THR A 137 12.64 -15.80 -3.07
N VAL A 138 13.69 -14.99 -2.93
CA VAL A 138 13.57 -13.55 -2.65
C VAL A 138 13.72 -12.78 -3.95
N LYS A 139 12.76 -11.88 -4.19
CA LYS A 139 12.75 -11.00 -5.36
C LYS A 139 12.64 -9.54 -4.93
N LEU A 140 13.17 -8.64 -5.76
CA LEU A 140 12.87 -7.20 -5.71
C LEU A 140 12.09 -6.80 -6.95
N TYR A 141 11.09 -5.94 -6.80
CA TYR A 141 10.51 -5.25 -7.95
C TYR A 141 11.57 -4.38 -8.61
N SER A 142 11.66 -4.44 -9.95
CA SER A 142 12.67 -3.70 -10.71
C SER A 142 12.12 -3.09 -12.01
N GLY A 143 10.88 -3.38 -12.33
CA GLY A 143 10.28 -2.90 -13.57
C GLY A 143 9.78 -1.46 -13.46
N PRO A 144 9.40 -0.88 -14.61
CA PRO A 144 8.88 0.49 -14.66
C PRO A 144 7.53 0.63 -13.96
N ARG A 145 6.97 -0.45 -13.44
CA ARG A 145 5.68 -0.48 -12.76
C ARG A 145 5.68 -1.48 -11.60
N ILE A 146 5.23 -1.02 -10.44
CA ILE A 146 4.89 -1.88 -9.30
C ILE A 146 3.37 -2.15 -9.37
N PRO A 147 2.89 -3.36 -9.05
CA PRO A 147 1.46 -3.68 -9.05
C PRO A 147 0.66 -2.69 -8.20
N SER A 148 -0.51 -2.28 -8.69
CA SER A 148 -1.35 -1.29 -8.00
C SER A 148 -1.98 -1.80 -6.71
N ASP A 149 -2.03 -3.12 -6.55
CA ASP A 149 -2.51 -3.81 -5.36
C ASP A 149 -1.37 -4.20 -4.40
N GLU A 150 -0.13 -3.84 -4.73
CA GLU A 150 1.01 -3.94 -3.81
C GLU A 150 0.97 -2.77 -2.82
N THR A 151 0.85 -3.09 -1.55
CA THR A 151 0.64 -2.10 -0.49
C THR A 151 1.71 -2.11 0.59
N ALA A 152 2.71 -2.99 0.48
CA ALA A 152 3.71 -3.18 1.53
C ALA A 152 4.46 -1.88 1.87
N ALA A 153 4.84 -1.07 0.89
CA ALA A 153 5.54 0.20 1.12
C ALA A 153 4.71 1.22 1.92
N ARG A 154 3.36 1.24 1.73
CA ARG A 154 2.45 2.07 2.51
C ARG A 154 2.21 1.51 3.92
N ASP A 155 1.98 0.20 3.99
CA ASP A 155 1.48 -0.42 5.21
C ASP A 155 2.61 -0.68 6.23
N ALA A 156 3.83 -1.00 5.76
CA ALA A 156 4.94 -1.32 6.64
C ALA A 156 5.52 -0.12 7.40
N VAL A 157 5.35 1.11 6.92
CA VAL A 157 5.81 2.31 7.63
C VAL A 157 5.03 2.56 8.94
N GLY A 158 3.79 2.06 9.03
CA GLY A 158 2.99 2.00 10.25
C GLY A 158 2.35 3.33 10.71
N PHE A 159 2.61 4.43 10.02
CA PHE A 159 2.03 5.74 10.36
C PHE A 159 0.98 6.22 9.34
N ILE A 160 0.83 5.55 8.21
CA ILE A 160 -0.21 5.86 7.21
C ILE A 160 -1.43 4.99 7.55
N ASN A 161 -2.41 5.55 8.26
CA ASN A 161 -3.55 4.79 8.72
C ASN A 161 -4.79 5.07 7.88
N PHE A 162 -5.62 4.05 7.66
CA PHE A 162 -6.89 4.19 6.93
C PHE A 162 -7.80 5.31 7.49
N GLY A 163 -7.82 5.47 8.82
CA GLY A 163 -8.63 6.48 9.50
C GLY A 163 -8.23 7.93 9.23
N ASP A 164 -7.06 8.17 8.64
CA ASP A 164 -6.58 9.50 8.29
C ASP A 164 -7.14 10.00 6.94
N PHE A 165 -7.87 9.14 6.22
CA PHE A 165 -8.42 9.41 4.88
C PHE A 165 -9.95 9.32 4.90
N ARG A 166 -10.59 10.03 3.97
CA ARG A 166 -12.04 10.07 3.85
C ARG A 166 -12.64 8.69 3.52
N ASP A 167 -11.97 7.93 2.67
CA ASP A 167 -12.43 6.63 2.19
C ASP A 167 -11.28 5.73 1.71
N GLN A 168 -11.62 4.49 1.36
CA GLN A 168 -10.66 3.51 0.84
C GLN A 168 -10.01 3.95 -0.48
N THR A 169 -10.68 4.79 -1.26
CA THR A 169 -10.15 5.27 -2.54
C THR A 169 -8.98 6.21 -2.33
N GLU A 170 -9.10 7.16 -1.40
CA GLU A 170 -8.01 8.07 -1.03
C GLU A 170 -6.83 7.30 -0.44
N TYR A 171 -7.10 6.39 0.49
CA TYR A 171 -6.08 5.51 1.07
C TYR A 171 -5.38 4.64 0.03
N GLY A 172 -6.13 4.10 -0.95
CA GLY A 172 -5.58 3.34 -2.07
C GLY A 172 -4.71 4.18 -3.01
N LYS A 173 -5.10 5.44 -3.25
CA LYS A 173 -4.32 6.38 -4.07
C LYS A 173 -2.94 6.66 -3.47
N VAL A 174 -2.81 6.71 -2.15
CA VAL A 174 -1.49 6.88 -1.50
C VAL A 174 -0.57 5.71 -1.83
N GLY A 175 -1.04 4.46 -1.70
CA GLY A 175 -0.24 3.29 -2.06
C GLY A 175 0.17 3.29 -3.54
N SER A 176 -0.76 3.63 -4.43
CA SER A 176 -0.48 3.74 -5.86
C SER A 176 0.54 4.83 -6.17
N GLU A 177 0.49 5.96 -5.49
CA GLU A 177 1.43 7.06 -5.70
C GLU A 177 2.81 6.76 -5.15
N LEU A 178 2.90 6.10 -3.98
CA LEU A 178 4.16 5.56 -3.47
C LEU A 178 4.81 4.61 -4.47
N ASN A 179 4.05 3.67 -5.02
CA ASN A 179 4.55 2.71 -6.01
C ASN A 179 5.04 3.39 -7.30
N LYS A 180 4.35 4.44 -7.77
CA LYS A 180 4.78 5.23 -8.92
C LYS A 180 6.09 5.98 -8.62
N ARG A 181 6.18 6.60 -7.46
CA ARG A 181 7.38 7.31 -7.03
C ARG A 181 8.58 6.38 -6.94
N ILE A 182 8.41 5.20 -6.32
CA ILE A 182 9.45 4.18 -6.25
C ILE A 182 9.89 3.76 -7.65
N ALA A 183 8.93 3.47 -8.54
CA ALA A 183 9.23 3.06 -9.91
C ALA A 183 9.99 4.13 -10.69
N SER A 184 9.67 5.42 -10.51
CA SER A 184 10.31 6.52 -11.24
C SER A 184 11.62 6.99 -10.62
N GLU A 185 11.69 7.16 -9.29
CA GLU A 185 12.84 7.80 -8.63
C GLU A 185 13.86 6.79 -8.11
N VAL A 186 13.42 5.61 -7.66
CA VAL A 186 14.33 4.58 -7.12
C VAL A 186 14.79 3.65 -8.23
N LEU A 187 13.87 3.16 -9.06
CA LEU A 187 14.15 2.17 -10.08
C LEU A 187 14.50 2.80 -11.45
N GLY A 188 13.98 3.99 -11.74
CA GLY A 188 14.14 4.64 -13.05
C GLY A 188 15.61 5.01 -13.42
N GLY A 189 16.49 5.09 -12.43
CA GLY A 189 17.92 5.34 -12.64
C GLY A 189 18.80 4.09 -12.74
N LEU A 190 18.22 2.89 -12.55
CA LEU A 190 18.96 1.64 -12.59
C LEU A 190 19.00 1.04 -14.00
N ASP A 191 20.16 0.66 -14.46
CA ASP A 191 20.31 -0.22 -15.63
C ASP A 191 20.01 -1.66 -15.19
N VAL A 192 18.72 -1.97 -15.07
CA VAL A 192 18.22 -3.26 -14.55
C VAL A 192 18.80 -4.43 -15.36
N GLY A 193 18.94 -4.30 -16.69
CA GLY A 193 19.48 -5.35 -17.55
C GLY A 193 20.94 -5.71 -17.26
N ALA A 194 21.69 -4.79 -16.68
CA ALA A 194 23.10 -4.99 -16.34
C ALA A 194 23.33 -5.50 -14.90
N LEU A 195 22.25 -5.76 -14.15
CA LEU A 195 22.37 -6.15 -12.72
C LEU A 195 22.63 -7.63 -12.50
N GLU A 196 22.40 -8.51 -13.48
CA GLU A 196 22.66 -9.94 -13.30
C GLU A 196 24.15 -10.18 -12.96
N GLY A 197 24.37 -10.96 -11.91
CA GLY A 197 25.70 -11.20 -11.34
C GLY A 197 26.26 -10.07 -10.47
N LYS A 198 25.58 -8.93 -10.39
CA LYS A 198 26.00 -7.82 -9.53
C LYS A 198 25.51 -8.01 -8.10
N ARG A 199 26.27 -7.45 -7.18
CA ARG A 199 25.89 -7.37 -5.78
C ARG A 199 25.15 -6.06 -5.53
N ILE A 200 24.01 -6.12 -4.86
CA ILE A 200 23.23 -4.94 -4.49
C ILE A 200 22.95 -4.94 -2.98
N SER A 201 22.76 -3.75 -2.43
CA SER A 201 22.10 -3.55 -1.14
C SER A 201 20.77 -2.83 -1.33
N PHE A 202 19.84 -3.06 -0.43
CA PHE A 202 18.52 -2.44 -0.53
C PHE A 202 17.90 -2.17 0.85
N TYR A 203 17.04 -1.17 0.88
CA TYR A 203 16.01 -0.97 1.88
C TYR A 203 14.66 -1.07 1.19
N GLY A 204 13.69 -1.69 1.84
CA GLY A 204 12.38 -1.86 1.22
C GLY A 204 11.31 -2.34 2.19
N ALA A 205 10.17 -2.69 1.62
CA ALA A 205 9.04 -3.25 2.33
C ALA A 205 8.62 -4.58 1.71
N MET A 206 8.34 -5.57 2.55
CA MET A 206 7.89 -6.90 2.16
C MET A 206 6.53 -7.18 2.80
N GLY A 207 5.61 -7.76 2.04
CA GLY A 207 4.27 -8.09 2.51
C GLY A 207 3.91 -9.55 2.27
N ILE A 208 3.25 -10.18 3.25
CA ILE A 208 2.69 -11.53 3.17
C ILE A 208 1.18 -11.42 3.42
N ARG A 209 0.37 -11.78 2.45
CA ARG A 209 -1.10 -11.76 2.56
C ARG A 209 -1.58 -13.05 3.21
N THR A 210 -2.29 -12.93 4.33
CA THR A 210 -2.75 -14.08 5.12
C THR A 210 -4.26 -14.16 5.31
N PHE A 211 -5.01 -13.21 4.76
CA PHE A 211 -6.45 -13.11 4.92
C PHE A 211 -7.17 -14.37 4.41
N ASN A 212 -8.02 -14.95 5.27
CA ASN A 212 -8.80 -16.17 5.00
C ASN A 212 -7.98 -17.41 4.60
N LEU A 213 -6.69 -17.45 4.91
CA LEU A 213 -5.81 -18.58 4.64
C LEU A 213 -5.28 -19.19 5.94
N ILE A 214 -4.98 -20.50 5.92
CA ILE A 214 -4.34 -21.23 7.02
C ILE A 214 -2.90 -21.56 6.63
N ASP A 215 -2.72 -22.07 5.41
CA ASP A 215 -1.44 -22.37 4.81
C ASP A 215 -1.14 -21.28 3.77
N ILE A 216 -0.05 -20.57 3.98
CA ILE A 216 0.34 -19.40 3.20
C ILE A 216 1.48 -19.80 2.27
N ASP A 217 1.30 -19.58 0.97
CA ASP A 217 2.39 -19.74 0.01
C ASP A 217 3.42 -18.62 0.24
N VAL A 218 4.60 -19.03 0.65
CA VAL A 218 5.77 -18.18 0.86
C VAL A 218 6.96 -18.61 -0.01
N SER A 219 6.72 -19.49 -1.00
CA SER A 219 7.76 -19.98 -1.92
C SER A 219 8.51 -18.86 -2.65
N THR A 220 7.84 -17.73 -2.84
CA THR A 220 8.43 -16.51 -3.42
C THR A 220 7.92 -15.28 -2.67
N LEU A 221 8.85 -14.48 -2.15
CA LEU A 221 8.54 -13.21 -1.50
C LEU A 221 9.20 -12.07 -2.27
N THR A 222 8.43 -11.03 -2.52
CA THR A 222 8.90 -9.88 -3.30
C THR A 222 8.94 -8.63 -2.43
N VAL A 223 10.07 -7.95 -2.48
CA VAL A 223 10.31 -6.69 -1.77
C VAL A 223 10.01 -5.52 -2.70
N VAL A 224 9.30 -4.52 -2.20
CA VAL A 224 9.16 -3.20 -2.81
C VAL A 224 10.37 -2.37 -2.36
N PRO A 225 11.34 -2.08 -3.23
CA PRO A 225 12.54 -1.37 -2.83
C PRO A 225 12.25 0.13 -2.65
N ILE A 226 12.74 0.70 -1.56
CA ILE A 226 12.67 2.14 -1.25
C ILE A 226 14.04 2.80 -1.48
N GLN A 227 15.10 2.02 -1.35
CA GLN A 227 16.45 2.39 -1.77
C GLN A 227 17.14 1.17 -2.36
N VAL A 228 17.94 1.35 -3.40
CA VAL A 228 18.80 0.30 -3.99
C VAL A 228 20.13 0.91 -4.33
N GLU A 229 21.20 0.21 -4.00
CA GLU A 229 22.56 0.60 -4.30
C GLU A 229 23.30 -0.60 -4.91
N VAL A 230 24.01 -0.37 -6.03
CA VAL A 230 24.87 -1.38 -6.63
C VAL A 230 26.22 -1.31 -5.94
N LEU A 231 26.63 -2.43 -5.35
CA LEU A 231 27.90 -2.55 -4.65
C LEU A 231 29.01 -2.94 -5.64
N GLU A 232 30.18 -2.37 -5.49
CA GLU A 232 31.37 -2.70 -6.30
C GLU A 232 31.97 -4.08 -5.94
#